data_c93790d76bfe5f65dae7eb9b569c7989
#
_entry.id   c93790d76bfe5f65dae7eb9b569c7989
#
_cell.length_a   1.000
_cell.length_b   1.000
_cell.length_c   1.000
_cell.angle_alpha   90.00
_cell.angle_beta   90.00
_cell.angle_gamma   90.00
#
_symmetry.space_group_name_H-M   'P 1'
#
loop_
_entity.id
_entity.type
_entity.pdbx_description
1 polymer ?
#
loop_
_entity_poly.entity_id
_entity_poly.type
_entity_poly.pdbx_seq_one_letter_code
_entity_poly.pdbx_strand_id
1 'polypeptide(L)'
;MPIQFHQLTSKENTSTLSINDWQIETGESWGIFSSEGDIGSMLGDLLCGEIKPESGELNIDGYRIAQVSLSEQQRLLELEIEKDDTDFLDRIDQGSSVYRLIYEACKDEALTQALIEDLDLSHLAESGFRVLSTGETRRVMLARALAVKPDLVLLDNPFTGLDVAHRASLATYLQSFSQSVQMLITFSRESDMPDWIERIALFNGGKLDSTMDRQSWDQHPIIAQIKAQSEKQSEEMMALIRQHQHSTHFDNPIFELKNGKVEYTEKTIFTDLNWRIDKGQHWQVKGPNGCGKSTLLGLIFGDHPQCYSNDIHIFGKKRGSGETIWEIKQHIGMVSSALHLQYRVNCSALEVILSGFYDSIGLYSQPSKKKSTSRKSG
;
A
#
# COMPACT_ATOMS: atom_id res chain seq x y z
N MET A 1 16.57 -17.25 23.43
CA MET A 1 17.41 -18.03 22.47
C MET A 1 17.36 -17.33 21.12
N PRO A 2 18.35 -17.48 20.24
CA PRO A 2 18.30 -16.88 18.91
C PRO A 2 17.24 -17.56 18.05
N ILE A 3 16.69 -16.80 17.08
CA ILE A 3 15.89 -17.36 15.99
C ILE A 3 16.86 -17.95 14.97
N GLN A 4 16.65 -19.18 14.54
CA GLN A 4 17.57 -19.88 13.64
C GLN A 4 16.83 -20.49 12.46
N PHE A 5 17.34 -20.20 11.28
CA PHE A 5 16.92 -20.79 10.01
C PHE A 5 18.05 -21.67 9.50
N HIS A 6 17.76 -22.92 9.16
CA HIS A 6 18.74 -23.87 8.62
C HIS A 6 18.19 -24.57 7.39
N GLN A 7 18.84 -24.38 6.24
CA GLN A 7 18.47 -24.96 4.95
C GLN A 7 16.97 -24.89 4.61
N LEU A 8 16.33 -23.79 5.05
CA LEU A 8 14.89 -23.62 4.97
C LEU A 8 14.46 -23.26 3.55
N THR A 9 13.45 -23.93 3.06
CA THR A 9 12.72 -23.57 1.84
C THR A 9 11.23 -23.61 2.12
N SER A 10 10.53 -22.61 1.65
CA SER A 10 9.06 -22.53 1.67
C SER A 10 8.55 -22.01 0.35
N LYS A 11 7.36 -22.44 -0.04
CA LYS A 11 6.67 -21.96 -1.24
C LYS A 11 5.25 -21.58 -0.91
N GLU A 12 4.83 -20.48 -1.52
CA GLU A 12 3.46 -20.04 -1.49
C GLU A 12 3.09 -19.49 -2.87
N ASN A 13 2.06 -20.08 -3.48
CA ASN A 13 1.65 -19.74 -4.85
C ASN A 13 2.82 -19.80 -5.84
N THR A 14 3.27 -18.65 -6.35
CA THR A 14 4.39 -18.52 -7.27
C THR A 14 5.68 -18.06 -6.61
N SER A 15 5.62 -17.70 -5.33
CA SER A 15 6.75 -17.18 -4.56
C SER A 15 7.50 -18.32 -3.85
N THR A 16 8.82 -18.21 -3.79
CA THR A 16 9.66 -19.15 -3.06
C THR A 16 10.57 -18.38 -2.12
N LEU A 17 10.62 -18.80 -0.87
CA LEU A 17 11.54 -18.30 0.14
C LEU A 17 12.62 -19.37 0.39
N SER A 18 13.89 -18.99 0.31
CA SER A 18 15.02 -19.88 0.55
C SER A 18 16.07 -19.21 1.44
N ILE A 19 16.36 -19.86 2.57
CA ILE A 19 17.32 -19.37 3.57
C ILE A 19 18.24 -20.54 3.91
N ASN A 20 19.52 -20.42 3.53
CA ASN A 20 20.49 -21.48 3.83
C ASN A 20 20.79 -21.53 5.32
N ASP A 21 21.34 -20.43 5.86
CA ASP A 21 21.62 -20.27 7.28
C ASP A 21 21.43 -18.80 7.65
N TRP A 22 20.60 -18.55 8.66
CA TRP A 22 20.41 -17.23 9.22
C TRP A 22 20.12 -17.34 10.70
N GLN A 23 20.84 -16.56 11.48
CA GLN A 23 20.66 -16.47 12.93
C GLN A 23 20.40 -15.03 13.32
N ILE A 24 19.35 -14.83 14.11
CA ILE A 24 18.94 -13.55 14.64
C ILE A 24 19.04 -13.64 16.16
N GLU A 25 19.95 -12.88 16.73
CA GLU A 25 20.16 -12.88 18.20
C GLU A 25 19.00 -12.21 18.92
N THR A 26 18.80 -12.59 20.15
CA THR A 26 17.77 -12.00 21.01
C THR A 26 18.01 -10.50 21.19
N GLY A 27 17.00 -9.69 20.88
CA GLY A 27 17.08 -8.23 20.97
C GLY A 27 17.69 -7.54 19.73
N GLU A 28 18.20 -8.29 18.75
CA GLU A 28 18.66 -7.70 17.48
C GLU A 28 17.48 -7.39 16.56
N SER A 29 17.31 -6.12 16.21
CA SER A 29 16.38 -5.72 15.14
C SER A 29 17.07 -5.72 13.79
N TRP A 30 16.37 -6.19 12.76
CA TRP A 30 16.91 -6.35 11.41
C TRP A 30 16.07 -5.63 10.36
N GLY A 31 16.77 -5.02 9.40
CA GLY A 31 16.20 -4.61 8.14
C GLY A 31 16.29 -5.76 7.14
N ILE A 32 15.22 -6.02 6.43
CA ILE A 32 15.15 -7.06 5.40
C ILE A 32 14.87 -6.37 4.07
N PHE A 33 15.87 -6.32 3.22
CA PHE A 33 15.74 -5.72 1.91
C PHE A 33 15.41 -6.76 0.85
N SER A 34 14.37 -6.48 0.07
CA SER A 34 14.05 -7.22 -1.15
C SER A 34 13.50 -6.27 -2.20
N SER A 35 14.09 -6.27 -3.39
CA SER A 35 13.56 -5.51 -4.52
C SER A 35 12.44 -6.25 -5.27
N GLU A 36 12.27 -7.54 -5.00
CA GLU A 36 11.35 -8.44 -5.70
C GLU A 36 10.59 -9.31 -4.71
N GLY A 37 9.32 -9.55 -5.00
CA GLY A 37 8.49 -10.53 -4.31
C GLY A 37 7.95 -10.11 -2.95
N ASP A 38 7.16 -11.00 -2.38
CA ASP A 38 6.40 -10.82 -1.14
C ASP A 38 7.11 -11.52 0.04
N ILE A 39 8.41 -11.22 0.19
CA ILE A 39 9.26 -11.85 1.20
C ILE A 39 8.75 -11.57 2.62
N GLY A 40 8.26 -10.35 2.85
CA GLY A 40 7.79 -9.94 4.18
C GLY A 40 6.60 -10.74 4.65
N SER A 41 5.60 -10.93 3.78
CA SER A 41 4.42 -11.74 4.10
C SER A 41 4.79 -13.18 4.36
N MET A 42 5.51 -13.84 3.43
CA MET A 42 5.94 -15.23 3.60
C MET A 42 6.80 -15.48 4.85
N LEU A 43 7.73 -14.57 5.13
CA LEU A 43 8.56 -14.67 6.34
C LEU A 43 7.72 -14.51 7.61
N GLY A 44 6.74 -13.60 7.58
CA GLY A 44 5.81 -13.40 8.67
C GLY A 44 4.94 -14.63 8.93
N ASP A 45 4.36 -15.17 7.88
CA ASP A 45 3.49 -16.37 7.97
C ASP A 45 4.27 -17.60 8.46
N LEU A 46 5.55 -17.73 8.05
CA LEU A 46 6.47 -18.74 8.59
C LEU A 46 6.75 -18.54 10.09
N LEU A 47 7.10 -17.31 10.47
CA LEU A 47 7.45 -16.99 11.85
C LEU A 47 6.21 -17.08 12.79
N CYS A 48 5.03 -16.73 12.30
CA CYS A 48 3.77 -16.87 13.03
C CYS A 48 3.24 -18.32 13.01
N GLY A 49 3.86 -19.22 12.23
CA GLY A 49 3.45 -20.63 12.12
C GLY A 49 2.20 -20.87 11.29
N GLU A 50 1.78 -19.88 10.50
CA GLU A 50 0.64 -19.99 9.58
C GLU A 50 0.96 -20.89 8.39
N ILE A 51 2.20 -20.85 7.92
CA ILE A 51 2.74 -21.79 6.92
C ILE A 51 3.89 -22.60 7.51
N LYS A 52 4.10 -23.80 6.97
CA LYS A 52 5.22 -24.67 7.36
C LYS A 52 6.28 -24.69 6.26
N PRO A 53 7.57 -24.77 6.61
CA PRO A 53 8.61 -24.95 5.62
C PRO A 53 8.42 -26.26 4.86
N GLU A 54 8.70 -26.27 3.55
CA GLU A 54 8.74 -27.51 2.75
C GLU A 54 9.97 -28.36 3.08
N SER A 55 11.08 -27.70 3.43
CA SER A 55 12.31 -28.35 3.86
C SER A 55 13.10 -27.46 4.81
N GLY A 56 14.04 -28.05 5.53
CA GLY A 56 14.89 -27.38 6.50
C GLY A 56 14.22 -27.18 7.85
N GLU A 57 14.85 -26.38 8.69
CA GLU A 57 14.44 -26.19 10.08
C GLU A 57 14.33 -24.71 10.42
N LEU A 58 13.29 -24.37 11.19
CA LEU A 58 13.08 -23.07 11.80
C LEU A 58 12.93 -23.26 13.32
N ASN A 59 13.86 -22.68 14.07
CA ASN A 59 13.78 -22.65 15.53
C ASN A 59 13.43 -21.25 16.03
N ILE A 60 12.25 -21.14 16.64
CA ILE A 60 11.69 -19.90 17.21
C ILE A 60 11.19 -20.13 18.65
N ASP A 61 11.74 -21.14 19.33
CA ASP A 61 11.26 -21.56 20.63
C ASP A 61 11.18 -20.43 21.66
N GLY A 62 9.98 -20.28 22.23
CA GLY A 62 9.70 -19.32 23.29
C GLY A 62 9.38 -17.91 22.83
N TYR A 63 9.40 -17.59 21.51
CA TYR A 63 9.00 -16.28 21.00
C TYR A 63 7.49 -16.17 20.81
N ARG A 64 6.95 -15.06 21.30
CA ARG A 64 5.62 -14.56 20.86
C ARG A 64 5.87 -13.59 19.72
N ILE A 65 5.38 -13.95 18.54
CA ILE A 65 5.62 -13.19 17.32
C ILE A 65 4.30 -12.54 16.88
N ALA A 66 4.36 -11.28 16.50
CA ALA A 66 3.26 -10.57 15.86
C ALA A 66 3.69 -10.05 14.50
N GLN A 67 2.75 -9.99 13.57
CA GLN A 67 2.96 -9.51 12.21
C GLN A 67 2.09 -8.30 11.92
N VAL A 68 2.64 -7.34 11.20
CA VAL A 68 1.91 -6.22 10.58
C VAL A 68 2.22 -6.22 9.10
N SER A 69 1.27 -6.63 8.29
CA SER A 69 1.38 -6.73 6.84
C SER A 69 0.12 -6.20 6.16
N LEU A 70 0.18 -6.03 4.85
CA LEU A 70 -0.99 -5.68 4.06
C LEU A 70 -2.01 -6.83 4.03
N SER A 71 -1.55 -8.08 3.99
CA SER A 71 -2.39 -9.27 4.04
C SER A 71 -3.18 -9.35 5.35
N GLU A 72 -2.54 -9.13 6.50
CA GLU A 72 -3.21 -9.06 7.79
C GLU A 72 -4.23 -7.91 7.87
N GLN A 73 -3.90 -6.76 7.30
CA GLN A 73 -4.85 -5.64 7.22
C GLN A 73 -6.07 -6.00 6.36
N GLN A 74 -5.88 -6.67 5.23
CA GLN A 74 -6.96 -7.13 4.37
C GLN A 74 -7.82 -8.18 5.06
N ARG A 75 -7.21 -9.16 5.71
CA ARG A 75 -7.89 -10.18 6.49
C ARG A 75 -8.78 -9.56 7.59
N LEU A 76 -8.25 -8.59 8.31
CA LEU A 76 -9.05 -7.88 9.32
C LEU A 76 -10.22 -7.12 8.69
N LEU A 77 -9.99 -6.45 7.56
CA LEU A 77 -11.04 -5.73 6.84
C LEU A 77 -12.15 -6.69 6.36
N GLU A 78 -11.79 -7.85 5.83
CA GLU A 78 -12.75 -8.88 5.42
C GLU A 78 -13.58 -9.39 6.60
N LEU A 79 -12.94 -9.66 7.73
CA LEU A 79 -13.64 -10.04 8.96
C LEU A 79 -14.60 -8.94 9.47
N GLU A 80 -14.24 -7.68 9.33
CA GLU A 80 -15.12 -6.57 9.70
C GLU A 80 -16.28 -6.39 8.70
N ILE A 81 -16.08 -6.73 7.43
CA ILE A 81 -17.15 -6.75 6.42
C ILE A 81 -18.09 -7.93 6.63
N GLU A 82 -17.58 -9.11 6.99
CA GLU A 82 -18.41 -10.30 7.28
C GLU A 82 -19.30 -10.11 8.53
N LYS A 83 -18.87 -9.27 9.47
CA LYS A 83 -19.68 -8.90 10.64
C LYS A 83 -20.78 -7.89 10.34
N ASP A 84 -20.75 -7.28 9.15
CA ASP A 84 -21.74 -6.29 8.73
C ASP A 84 -23.09 -6.95 8.50
N ASP A 85 -24.04 -6.75 9.42
CA ASP A 85 -25.43 -7.19 9.35
C ASP A 85 -26.39 -6.03 9.02
N THR A 86 -25.84 -4.88 8.56
CA THR A 86 -26.63 -3.65 8.32
C THR A 86 -27.35 -3.61 6.98
N ASP A 87 -27.25 -4.63 6.13
CA ASP A 87 -27.96 -4.73 4.83
C ASP A 87 -29.48 -4.48 4.92
N PHE A 88 -30.06 -4.54 6.13
CA PHE A 88 -31.45 -4.27 6.40
C PHE A 88 -31.74 -2.88 7.01
N LEU A 89 -30.73 -2.07 7.32
CA LEU A 89 -30.88 -0.91 8.20
C LEU A 89 -30.43 0.41 7.59
N ASP A 90 -30.39 0.68 6.35
CA ASP A 90 -30.00 2.00 5.76
C ASP A 90 -28.88 2.77 6.53
N ARG A 91 -27.99 2.06 7.21
CA ARG A 91 -26.86 2.58 7.99
C ARG A 91 -25.57 2.07 7.37
N ILE A 92 -24.60 2.98 7.24
CA ILE A 92 -23.23 2.60 6.83
C ILE A 92 -22.54 2.01 8.06
N ASP A 93 -22.25 0.71 8.04
CA ASP A 93 -21.38 0.11 9.06
C ASP A 93 -19.96 0.61 8.89
N GLN A 94 -19.43 1.20 9.96
CA GLN A 94 -18.05 1.71 10.01
C GLN A 94 -17.06 0.66 10.53
N GLY A 95 -17.51 -0.54 10.88
CA GLY A 95 -16.74 -1.58 11.53
C GLY A 95 -16.50 -1.33 13.01
N SER A 96 -15.79 -2.24 13.66
CA SER A 96 -15.41 -2.14 15.07
C SER A 96 -14.59 -0.88 15.33
N SER A 97 -14.78 -0.24 16.50
CA SER A 97 -13.99 0.93 16.87
C SER A 97 -12.52 0.59 17.09
N VAL A 98 -11.64 1.56 16.90
CA VAL A 98 -10.20 1.42 17.15
C VAL A 98 -9.93 0.90 18.55
N TYR A 99 -10.60 1.50 19.56
CA TYR A 99 -10.48 1.05 20.95
C TYR A 99 -10.82 -0.45 21.08
N ARG A 100 -11.96 -0.86 20.54
CA ARG A 100 -12.41 -2.26 20.59
C ARG A 100 -11.42 -3.22 19.95
N LEU A 101 -10.90 -2.88 18.78
CA LEU A 101 -9.94 -3.74 18.06
C LEU A 101 -8.63 -3.94 18.81
N ILE A 102 -8.14 -2.92 19.51
CA ILE A 102 -6.92 -3.03 20.33
C ILE A 102 -7.22 -3.78 21.62
N TYR A 103 -8.34 -3.45 22.28
CA TYR A 103 -8.77 -4.12 23.51
C TYR A 103 -9.00 -5.63 23.30
N GLU A 104 -9.62 -6.01 22.20
CA GLU A 104 -9.86 -7.43 21.88
C GLU A 104 -8.55 -8.23 21.76
N ALA A 105 -7.44 -7.59 21.39
CA ALA A 105 -6.15 -8.24 21.26
C ALA A 105 -5.47 -8.52 22.62
N CYS A 106 -5.65 -7.65 23.62
CA CYS A 106 -4.94 -7.79 24.91
C CYS A 106 -5.87 -8.06 26.11
N LYS A 107 -7.15 -7.67 26.03
CA LYS A 107 -8.12 -7.68 27.14
C LYS A 107 -7.64 -6.90 28.38
N ASP A 108 -6.87 -5.84 28.16
CA ASP A 108 -6.24 -5.00 29.16
C ASP A 108 -6.55 -3.54 28.85
N GLU A 109 -7.41 -2.89 29.63
CA GLU A 109 -7.84 -1.51 29.41
C GLU A 109 -6.69 -0.51 29.53
N ALA A 110 -5.81 -0.70 30.52
CA ALA A 110 -4.69 0.19 30.76
C ALA A 110 -3.68 0.15 29.59
N LEU A 111 -3.38 -1.04 29.10
CA LEU A 111 -2.50 -1.23 27.93
C LEU A 111 -3.16 -0.67 26.67
N THR A 112 -4.45 -0.89 26.48
CA THR A 112 -5.20 -0.34 25.34
C THR A 112 -5.09 1.17 25.30
N GLN A 113 -5.34 1.82 26.43
CA GLN A 113 -5.29 3.28 26.55
C GLN A 113 -3.87 3.81 26.29
N ALA A 114 -2.84 3.17 26.86
CA ALA A 114 -1.47 3.54 26.63
C ALA A 114 -1.07 3.45 25.15
N LEU A 115 -1.41 2.34 24.46
CA LEU A 115 -1.12 2.18 23.03
C LEU A 115 -1.87 3.19 22.15
N ILE A 116 -3.09 3.56 22.51
CA ILE A 116 -3.87 4.60 21.83
C ILE A 116 -3.18 5.96 21.96
N GLU A 117 -2.67 6.28 23.14
CA GLU A 117 -1.95 7.53 23.39
C GLU A 117 -0.59 7.53 22.68
N ASP A 118 0.20 6.48 22.85
CA ASP A 118 1.56 6.36 22.29
C ASP A 118 1.57 6.43 20.76
N LEU A 119 0.52 5.93 20.09
CA LEU A 119 0.39 5.92 18.64
C LEU A 119 -0.49 7.05 18.07
N ASP A 120 -0.82 8.06 18.90
CA ASP A 120 -1.64 9.23 18.51
C ASP A 120 -2.97 8.81 17.86
N LEU A 121 -3.67 7.87 18.49
CA LEU A 121 -4.96 7.35 18.07
C LEU A 121 -6.14 7.85 18.93
N SER A 122 -5.88 8.70 19.94
CA SER A 122 -6.91 9.13 20.91
C SER A 122 -8.12 9.79 20.25
N HIS A 123 -7.90 10.57 19.19
CA HIS A 123 -8.95 11.23 18.43
C HIS A 123 -9.74 10.27 17.52
N LEU A 124 -9.30 9.02 17.37
CA LEU A 124 -9.90 7.99 16.55
C LEU A 124 -10.43 6.81 17.37
N ALA A 125 -10.32 6.84 18.70
CA ALA A 125 -10.64 5.70 19.55
C ALA A 125 -12.04 5.11 19.30
N GLU A 126 -13.04 5.98 19.04
CA GLU A 126 -14.41 5.60 18.73
C GLU A 126 -14.69 5.47 17.22
N SER A 127 -13.71 5.80 16.36
CA SER A 127 -13.88 5.70 14.92
C SER A 127 -13.83 4.23 14.47
N GLY A 128 -14.69 3.87 13.51
CA GLY A 128 -14.71 2.52 12.95
C GLY A 128 -13.51 2.25 12.05
N PHE A 129 -13.06 1.03 12.02
CA PHE A 129 -11.89 0.60 11.23
C PHE A 129 -12.01 0.85 9.73
N ARG A 130 -13.21 0.72 9.18
CA ARG A 130 -13.50 0.83 7.74
C ARG A 130 -13.41 2.25 7.20
N VAL A 131 -13.44 3.27 8.06
CA VAL A 131 -13.39 4.69 7.66
C VAL A 131 -12.02 5.34 7.88
N LEU A 132 -11.05 4.59 8.38
CA LEU A 132 -9.70 5.07 8.64
C LEU A 132 -8.91 5.31 7.35
N SER A 133 -8.07 6.32 7.36
CA SER A 133 -7.04 6.52 6.33
C SER A 133 -5.96 5.42 6.40
N THR A 134 -5.20 5.24 5.33
CA THR A 134 -4.11 4.25 5.28
C THR A 134 -3.11 4.41 6.42
N GLY A 135 -2.74 5.65 6.79
CA GLY A 135 -1.80 5.92 7.88
C GLY A 135 -2.38 5.57 9.25
N GLU A 136 -3.67 5.89 9.48
CA GLU A 136 -4.39 5.55 10.71
C GLU A 136 -4.55 4.04 10.85
N THR A 137 -4.94 3.36 9.78
CA THR A 137 -5.03 1.88 9.75
C THR A 137 -3.70 1.23 10.11
N ARG A 138 -2.57 1.72 9.56
CA ARG A 138 -1.23 1.21 9.90
C ARG A 138 -0.91 1.34 11.38
N ARG A 139 -1.23 2.48 11.99
CA ARG A 139 -1.04 2.70 13.44
C ARG A 139 -1.92 1.78 14.28
N VAL A 140 -3.17 1.56 13.87
CA VAL A 140 -4.07 0.61 14.54
C VAL A 140 -3.55 -0.82 14.43
N MET A 141 -3.07 -1.25 13.26
CA MET A 141 -2.46 -2.58 13.10
C MET A 141 -1.22 -2.75 13.97
N LEU A 142 -0.38 -1.71 14.08
CA LEU A 142 0.78 -1.70 14.98
C LEU A 142 0.35 -1.78 16.45
N ALA A 143 -0.65 -1.00 16.87
CA ALA A 143 -1.21 -1.04 18.22
C ALA A 143 -1.69 -2.46 18.57
N ARG A 144 -2.43 -3.10 17.67
CA ARG A 144 -2.91 -4.47 17.87
C ARG A 144 -1.76 -5.49 17.98
N ALA A 145 -0.74 -5.34 17.14
CA ALA A 145 0.44 -6.20 17.20
C ALA A 145 1.22 -6.03 18.51
N LEU A 146 1.34 -4.80 19.02
CA LEU A 146 2.00 -4.54 20.31
C LEU A 146 1.13 -4.95 21.52
N ALA A 147 -0.20 -4.94 21.38
CA ALA A 147 -1.14 -5.30 22.44
C ALA A 147 -0.95 -6.74 22.93
N VAL A 148 -0.55 -7.67 22.08
CA VAL A 148 -0.28 -9.06 22.47
C VAL A 148 1.05 -9.22 23.22
N LYS A 149 1.77 -8.13 23.50
CA LYS A 149 3.09 -8.11 24.18
C LYS A 149 4.07 -9.07 23.50
N PRO A 150 4.34 -8.90 22.22
CA PRO A 150 5.21 -9.79 21.47
C PRO A 150 6.68 -9.62 21.88
N ASP A 151 7.46 -10.68 21.73
CA ASP A 151 8.91 -10.63 21.85
C ASP A 151 9.55 -10.14 20.56
N LEU A 152 8.89 -10.41 19.41
CA LEU A 152 9.28 -10.00 18.07
C LEU A 152 8.09 -9.48 17.27
N VAL A 153 8.26 -8.36 16.58
CA VAL A 153 7.29 -7.85 15.60
C VAL A 153 7.91 -7.85 14.21
N LEU A 154 7.24 -8.48 13.26
CA LEU A 154 7.55 -8.35 11.85
C LEU A 154 6.67 -7.27 11.22
N LEU A 155 7.30 -6.29 10.59
CA LEU A 155 6.67 -5.17 9.91
C LEU A 155 6.93 -5.27 8.42
N ASP A 156 5.92 -5.61 7.63
CA ASP A 156 6.06 -5.76 6.20
C ASP A 156 5.80 -4.43 5.47
N ASN A 157 6.87 -3.86 4.90
CA ASN A 157 6.84 -2.60 4.15
C ASN A 157 6.03 -1.48 4.85
N PRO A 158 6.29 -1.18 6.14
CA PRO A 158 5.41 -0.34 6.96
C PRO A 158 5.27 1.10 6.44
N PHE A 159 6.22 1.58 5.65
CA PHE A 159 6.25 2.96 5.13
C PHE A 159 5.55 3.13 3.78
N THR A 160 5.12 2.05 3.14
CA THR A 160 4.48 2.10 1.82
C THR A 160 3.12 2.80 1.90
N GLY A 161 2.89 3.74 0.98
CA GLY A 161 1.63 4.49 0.89
C GLY A 161 1.47 5.63 1.91
N LEU A 162 2.47 5.87 2.76
CA LEU A 162 2.47 7.00 3.71
C LEU A 162 3.05 8.26 3.06
N ASP A 163 2.47 9.39 3.40
CA ASP A 163 3.08 10.70 3.10
C ASP A 163 4.27 10.98 4.02
N VAL A 164 5.00 12.07 3.75
CA VAL A 164 6.25 12.42 4.47
C VAL A 164 6.02 12.59 5.97
N ALA A 165 4.92 13.21 6.37
CA ALA A 165 4.64 13.49 7.78
C ALA A 165 4.29 12.20 8.54
N HIS A 166 3.40 11.37 7.98
CA HIS A 166 3.03 10.09 8.59
C HIS A 166 4.19 9.10 8.61
N ARG A 167 5.07 9.13 7.59
CA ARG A 167 6.31 8.33 7.56
C ARG A 167 7.24 8.72 8.70
N ALA A 168 7.49 10.03 8.88
CA ALA A 168 8.35 10.52 9.96
C ALA A 168 7.79 10.16 11.34
N SER A 169 6.47 10.31 11.55
CA SER A 169 5.81 9.92 12.79
C SER A 169 5.95 8.42 13.05
N LEU A 170 5.66 7.57 12.05
CA LEU A 170 5.81 6.12 12.21
C LEU A 170 7.25 5.73 12.51
N ALA A 171 8.25 6.32 11.84
CA ALA A 171 9.65 6.05 12.12
C ALA A 171 10.02 6.38 13.58
N THR A 172 9.51 7.49 14.12
CA THR A 172 9.71 7.88 15.52
C THR A 172 9.07 6.87 16.48
N TYR A 173 7.85 6.42 16.20
CA TYR A 173 7.18 5.39 17.02
C TYR A 173 7.95 4.07 16.99
N LEU A 174 8.35 3.59 15.80
CA LEU A 174 9.13 2.36 15.70
C LEU A 174 10.47 2.45 16.44
N GLN A 175 11.14 3.59 16.38
CA GLN A 175 12.38 3.82 17.12
C GLN A 175 12.16 3.76 18.64
N SER A 176 11.07 4.33 19.15
CA SER A 176 10.76 4.25 20.58
C SER A 176 10.48 2.82 21.04
N PHE A 177 9.71 2.06 20.24
CA PHE A 177 9.37 0.67 20.57
C PHE A 177 10.54 -0.30 20.36
N SER A 178 11.52 -0.01 19.49
CA SER A 178 12.69 -0.87 19.25
C SER A 178 13.56 -1.08 20.50
N GLN A 179 13.39 -0.23 21.51
CA GLN A 179 14.06 -0.37 22.82
C GLN A 179 13.47 -1.51 23.66
N SER A 180 12.23 -1.89 23.43
CA SER A 180 11.46 -2.85 24.24
C SER A 180 11.01 -4.08 23.48
N VAL A 181 10.92 -4.02 22.17
CA VAL A 181 10.45 -5.11 21.31
C VAL A 181 11.43 -5.27 20.14
N GLN A 182 11.85 -6.49 19.90
CA GLN A 182 12.68 -6.84 18.73
C GLN A 182 11.87 -6.70 17.45
N MET A 183 12.47 -6.16 16.37
CA MET A 183 11.78 -5.89 15.12
C MET A 183 12.49 -6.48 13.92
N LEU A 184 11.71 -7.07 13.01
CA LEU A 184 12.11 -7.35 11.64
C LEU A 184 11.32 -6.44 10.72
N ILE A 185 12.00 -5.57 9.98
CA ILE A 185 11.35 -4.57 9.12
C ILE A 185 11.73 -4.85 7.68
N THR A 186 10.75 -5.20 6.84
CA THR A 186 11.01 -5.36 5.42
C THR A 186 10.88 -4.02 4.70
N PHE A 187 11.65 -3.85 3.65
CA PHE A 187 11.60 -2.67 2.79
C PHE A 187 12.08 -2.99 1.38
N SER A 188 11.50 -2.31 0.40
CA SER A 188 11.84 -2.45 -1.02
C SER A 188 12.60 -1.25 -1.58
N ARG A 189 12.79 -0.22 -0.77
CA ARG A 189 13.54 1.00 -1.11
C ARG A 189 14.53 1.31 -0.01
N GLU A 190 15.76 1.62 -0.38
CA GLU A 190 16.81 2.04 0.56
C GLU A 190 16.36 3.19 1.47
N SER A 191 15.64 4.17 0.90
CA SER A 191 15.12 5.34 1.63
C SER A 191 14.09 5.03 2.71
N ASP A 192 13.59 3.80 2.75
CA ASP A 192 12.58 3.35 3.71
C ASP A 192 13.19 2.66 4.94
N MET A 193 14.51 2.41 4.90
CA MET A 193 15.23 1.79 6.01
C MET A 193 15.45 2.79 7.16
N PRO A 194 14.99 2.48 8.38
CA PRO A 194 15.22 3.33 9.54
C PRO A 194 16.71 3.46 9.89
N ASP A 195 17.12 4.66 10.34
CA ASP A 195 18.52 4.93 10.64
C ASP A 195 19.10 4.12 11.82
N TRP A 196 18.22 3.66 12.74
CA TRP A 196 18.60 2.87 13.90
C TRP A 196 18.76 1.37 13.62
N ILE A 197 18.45 0.90 12.41
CA ILE A 197 18.68 -0.49 12.01
C ILE A 197 20.18 -0.67 11.71
N GLU A 198 20.81 -1.60 12.41
CA GLU A 198 22.23 -1.91 12.28
C GLU A 198 22.52 -3.18 11.49
N ARG A 199 21.56 -4.12 11.41
CA ARG A 199 21.70 -5.41 10.75
C ARG A 199 20.76 -5.50 9.55
N ILE A 200 21.28 -5.93 8.42
CA ILE A 200 20.51 -6.04 7.17
C ILE A 200 20.64 -7.44 6.58
N ALA A 201 19.51 -8.01 6.21
CA ALA A 201 19.42 -9.22 5.41
C ALA A 201 18.99 -8.83 3.98
N LEU A 202 19.80 -9.20 2.99
CA LEU A 202 19.54 -8.96 1.58
C LEU A 202 18.95 -10.20 0.94
N PHE A 203 17.73 -10.06 0.40
CA PHE A 203 17.08 -11.09 -0.41
C PHE A 203 17.05 -10.72 -1.88
N ASN A 204 17.33 -11.72 -2.71
CA ASN A 204 17.31 -11.61 -4.17
C ASN A 204 16.54 -12.80 -4.75
N GLY A 205 15.47 -12.55 -5.51
CA GLY A 205 14.62 -13.61 -6.08
C GLY A 205 14.08 -14.60 -5.05
N GLY A 206 13.72 -14.12 -3.84
CA GLY A 206 13.24 -14.98 -2.74
C GLY A 206 14.31 -15.72 -1.96
N LYS A 207 15.59 -15.59 -2.32
CA LYS A 207 16.69 -16.25 -1.63
C LYS A 207 17.44 -15.25 -0.76
N LEU A 208 17.79 -15.65 0.48
CA LEU A 208 18.75 -14.91 1.29
C LEU A 208 20.13 -14.95 0.61
N ASP A 209 20.56 -13.81 0.12
CA ASP A 209 21.84 -13.66 -0.57
C ASP A 209 22.98 -13.42 0.42
N SER A 210 22.78 -12.44 1.33
CA SER A 210 23.78 -12.07 2.34
C SER A 210 23.16 -11.38 3.53
N THR A 211 23.90 -11.39 4.64
CA THR A 211 23.62 -10.60 5.84
C THR A 211 24.80 -9.69 6.12
N MET A 212 24.55 -8.46 6.54
CA MET A 212 25.59 -7.45 6.73
C MET A 212 25.25 -6.43 7.79
N ASP A 213 26.22 -5.65 8.22
CA ASP A 213 26.01 -4.46 9.02
C ASP A 213 25.65 -3.24 8.16
N ARG A 214 25.22 -2.16 8.82
CA ARG A 214 24.81 -0.91 8.18
C ARG A 214 25.91 -0.30 7.31
N GLN A 215 27.16 -0.32 7.79
CA GLN A 215 28.29 0.29 7.07
C GLN A 215 28.54 -0.44 5.73
N SER A 216 28.48 -1.77 5.75
CA SER A 216 28.61 -2.61 4.55
C SER A 216 27.43 -2.42 3.58
N TRP A 217 26.21 -2.23 4.12
CA TRP A 217 25.01 -1.94 3.33
C TRP A 217 25.14 -0.61 2.58
N ASP A 218 25.55 0.46 3.24
CA ASP A 218 25.67 1.79 2.64
C ASP A 218 26.65 1.84 1.46
N GLN A 219 27.59 0.87 1.42
CA GLN A 219 28.58 0.70 0.35
C GLN A 219 28.23 -0.42 -0.63
N HIS A 220 27.11 -1.10 -0.43
CA HIS A 220 26.78 -2.29 -1.21
C HIS A 220 26.42 -1.97 -2.67
N PRO A 221 27.03 -2.66 -3.66
CA PRO A 221 26.83 -2.36 -5.08
C PRO A 221 25.38 -2.57 -5.55
N ILE A 222 24.58 -3.35 -4.85
CA ILE A 222 23.18 -3.61 -5.20
C ILE A 222 22.36 -2.32 -5.29
N ILE A 223 22.66 -1.33 -4.45
CA ILE A 223 21.98 -0.04 -4.43
C ILE A 223 22.19 0.70 -5.76
N ALA A 224 23.44 0.75 -6.22
CA ALA A 224 23.77 1.36 -7.50
C ALA A 224 23.16 0.57 -8.68
N GLN A 225 23.17 -0.77 -8.60
CA GLN A 225 22.58 -1.64 -9.62
C GLN A 225 21.07 -1.44 -9.74
N ILE A 226 20.33 -1.38 -8.62
CA ILE A 226 18.88 -1.14 -8.63
C ILE A 226 18.56 0.23 -9.22
N LYS A 227 19.33 1.27 -8.87
CA LYS A 227 19.15 2.60 -9.45
C LYS A 227 19.38 2.58 -10.96
N ALA A 228 20.47 2.00 -11.42
CA ALA A 228 20.78 1.89 -12.85
C ALA A 228 19.75 1.06 -13.62
N GLN A 229 19.28 -0.04 -13.05
CA GLN A 229 18.23 -0.88 -13.65
C GLN A 229 16.90 -0.13 -13.74
N SER A 230 16.52 0.61 -12.71
CA SER A 230 15.31 1.46 -12.70
C SER A 230 15.38 2.56 -13.76
N GLU A 231 16.53 3.22 -13.90
CA GLU A 231 16.75 4.23 -14.95
C GLU A 231 16.61 3.62 -16.33
N LYS A 232 17.28 2.48 -16.60
CA LYS A 232 17.20 1.77 -17.88
C LYS A 232 15.77 1.34 -18.21
N GLN A 233 15.04 0.75 -17.25
CA GLN A 233 13.63 0.37 -17.44
C GLN A 233 12.75 1.59 -17.73
N SER A 234 13.03 2.72 -17.07
CA SER A 234 12.30 3.97 -17.33
C SER A 234 12.55 4.49 -18.75
N GLU A 235 13.80 4.41 -19.25
CA GLU A 235 14.14 4.80 -20.61
C GLU A 235 13.47 3.90 -21.65
N GLU A 236 13.50 2.59 -21.44
CA GLU A 236 12.82 1.61 -22.29
C GLU A 236 11.31 1.83 -22.32
N MET A 237 10.69 2.07 -21.16
CA MET A 237 9.27 2.40 -21.04
C MET A 237 8.93 3.68 -21.79
N MET A 238 9.75 4.74 -21.63
CA MET A 238 9.55 6.00 -22.35
C MET A 238 9.71 5.85 -23.88
N ALA A 239 10.61 4.98 -24.32
CA ALA A 239 10.76 4.66 -25.73
C ALA A 239 9.51 3.97 -26.30
N LEU A 240 8.96 2.98 -25.56
CA LEU A 240 7.71 2.31 -25.92
C LEU A 240 6.51 3.25 -25.96
N ILE A 241 6.39 4.14 -24.95
CA ILE A 241 5.33 5.16 -24.91
C ILE A 241 5.42 6.06 -26.16
N ARG A 242 6.62 6.55 -26.49
CA ARG A 242 6.82 7.41 -27.69
C ARG A 242 6.46 6.67 -28.98
N GLN A 243 6.80 5.39 -29.10
CA GLN A 243 6.49 4.58 -30.27
C GLN A 243 4.98 4.35 -30.46
N HIS A 244 4.22 4.26 -29.35
CA HIS A 244 2.79 3.96 -29.35
C HIS A 244 1.92 5.19 -29.03
N GLN A 245 2.50 6.38 -29.05
CA GLN A 245 1.80 7.63 -28.76
C GLN A 245 0.74 7.90 -29.86
N HIS A 246 -0.52 7.80 -29.48
CA HIS A 246 -1.62 8.26 -30.35
C HIS A 246 -1.72 9.77 -30.25
N SER A 247 -1.68 10.46 -31.40
CA SER A 247 -1.90 11.90 -31.49
C SER A 247 -3.40 12.22 -31.38
N THR A 248 -3.97 12.09 -30.20
CA THR A 248 -5.31 12.64 -29.95
C THR A 248 -5.20 14.14 -29.80
N HIS A 249 -5.91 14.87 -30.66
CA HIS A 249 -6.02 16.32 -30.53
C HIS A 249 -7.14 16.62 -29.55
N PHE A 250 -6.76 17.19 -28.40
CA PHE A 250 -7.71 17.73 -27.43
C PHE A 250 -7.64 19.26 -27.46
N ASP A 251 -8.79 19.91 -27.30
CA ASP A 251 -8.85 21.33 -27.09
C ASP A 251 -8.43 21.70 -25.67
N ASN A 252 -7.76 22.83 -25.52
CA ASN A 252 -7.48 23.38 -24.20
C ASN A 252 -8.73 24.02 -23.59
N PRO A 253 -8.89 23.98 -22.29
CA PRO A 253 -8.06 23.28 -21.29
C PRO A 253 -8.27 21.78 -21.31
N ILE A 254 -7.22 21.01 -20.92
CA ILE A 254 -7.37 19.56 -20.63
C ILE A 254 -8.30 19.37 -19.44
N PHE A 255 -8.12 20.20 -18.43
CA PHE A 255 -9.00 20.28 -17.26
C PHE A 255 -9.09 21.72 -16.74
N GLU A 256 -10.28 22.17 -16.40
CA GLU A 256 -10.49 23.43 -15.71
C GLU A 256 -11.61 23.30 -14.68
N LEU A 257 -11.33 23.74 -13.47
CA LEU A 257 -12.27 23.85 -12.35
C LEU A 257 -12.35 25.32 -11.95
N LYS A 258 -13.58 25.87 -11.92
CA LYS A 258 -13.83 27.26 -11.53
C LYS A 258 -14.65 27.28 -10.24
N ASN A 259 -14.14 28.02 -9.24
CA ASN A 259 -14.76 28.17 -7.93
C ASN A 259 -15.21 26.84 -7.33
N GLY A 260 -14.36 25.82 -7.47
CA GLY A 260 -14.65 24.46 -7.10
C GLY A 260 -14.92 24.33 -5.62
N LYS A 261 -15.96 23.56 -5.29
CA LYS A 261 -16.38 23.30 -3.92
C LYS A 261 -16.74 21.83 -3.77
N VAL A 262 -16.17 21.20 -2.75
CA VAL A 262 -16.61 19.87 -2.31
C VAL A 262 -16.84 19.89 -0.82
N GLU A 263 -18.05 19.54 -0.43
CA GLU A 263 -18.47 19.45 0.96
C GLU A 263 -19.32 18.22 1.22
N TYR A 264 -19.15 17.64 2.38
CA TYR A 264 -20.02 16.62 2.94
C TYR A 264 -20.75 17.21 4.14
N THR A 265 -21.78 16.54 4.64
CA THR A 265 -22.67 17.03 5.71
C THR A 265 -21.93 17.61 6.91
N GLU A 266 -20.77 17.03 7.24
CA GLU A 266 -20.00 17.41 8.44
C GLU A 266 -18.62 18.00 8.13
N LYS A 267 -18.19 18.01 6.86
CA LYS A 267 -16.81 18.42 6.49
C LYS A 267 -16.74 19.06 5.13
N THR A 268 -16.24 20.28 5.08
CA THR A 268 -15.81 20.90 3.83
C THR A 268 -14.41 20.42 3.48
N ILE A 269 -14.23 19.90 2.26
CA ILE A 269 -12.94 19.44 1.76
C ILE A 269 -12.16 20.60 1.17
N PHE A 270 -12.77 21.36 0.27
CA PHE A 270 -12.22 22.61 -0.26
C PHE A 270 -13.35 23.50 -0.81
N THR A 271 -13.08 24.82 -0.85
CA THR A 271 -13.94 25.84 -1.43
C THR A 271 -13.10 26.78 -2.29
N ASP A 272 -13.75 27.43 -3.25
CA ASP A 272 -13.16 28.47 -4.12
C ASP A 272 -11.89 28.03 -4.84
N LEU A 273 -11.76 26.73 -5.10
CA LEU A 273 -10.60 26.17 -5.79
C LEU A 273 -10.70 26.46 -7.29
N ASN A 274 -9.71 27.19 -7.78
CA ASN A 274 -9.56 27.41 -9.21
C ASN A 274 -8.31 26.70 -9.70
N TRP A 275 -8.49 25.80 -10.67
CA TRP A 275 -7.38 25.02 -11.20
C TRP A 275 -7.57 24.78 -12.68
N ARG A 276 -6.51 25.01 -13.45
CA ARG A 276 -6.47 24.81 -14.89
C ARG A 276 -5.24 24.02 -15.28
N ILE A 277 -5.43 23.02 -16.14
CA ILE A 277 -4.37 22.21 -16.72
C ILE A 277 -4.48 22.35 -18.25
N ASP A 278 -3.43 22.84 -18.85
CA ASP A 278 -3.32 22.94 -20.32
C ASP A 278 -2.48 21.77 -20.86
N LYS A 279 -2.62 21.54 -22.17
CA LYS A 279 -1.92 20.46 -22.88
C LYS A 279 -0.41 20.54 -22.68
N GLY A 280 0.21 19.39 -22.37
CA GLY A 280 1.66 19.26 -22.15
C GLY A 280 2.13 19.67 -20.76
N GLN A 281 1.25 20.08 -19.86
CA GLN A 281 1.59 20.35 -18.47
C GLN A 281 1.58 19.06 -17.65
N HIS A 282 2.54 18.94 -16.73
CA HIS A 282 2.62 17.89 -15.73
C HIS A 282 2.45 18.51 -14.35
N TRP A 283 1.53 17.98 -13.57
CA TRP A 283 1.19 18.51 -12.26
C TRP A 283 1.43 17.49 -11.15
N GLN A 284 1.92 17.97 -10.04
CA GLN A 284 2.00 17.21 -8.80
C GLN A 284 1.12 17.87 -7.75
N VAL A 285 0.11 17.13 -7.25
CA VAL A 285 -0.75 17.58 -6.15
C VAL A 285 -0.17 17.07 -4.84
N LYS A 286 0.26 18.00 -3.98
CA LYS A 286 0.83 17.70 -2.65
C LYS A 286 -0.10 18.16 -1.54
N GLY A 287 -0.10 17.45 -0.45
CA GLY A 287 -0.84 17.80 0.78
C GLY A 287 -0.91 16.61 1.72
N PRO A 288 -1.27 16.83 2.99
CA PRO A 288 -1.43 15.78 3.99
C PRO A 288 -2.53 14.78 3.59
N ASN A 289 -2.57 13.64 4.27
CA ASN A 289 -3.65 12.69 4.08
C ASN A 289 -4.99 13.31 4.51
N GLY A 290 -6.07 12.96 3.85
CA GLY A 290 -7.39 13.52 4.12
C GLY A 290 -7.66 14.95 3.63
N CYS A 291 -6.69 15.64 3.00
CA CYS A 291 -6.89 17.00 2.48
C CYS A 291 -7.65 17.08 1.14
N GLY A 292 -8.12 15.94 0.61
CA GLY A 292 -8.96 15.93 -0.60
C GLY A 292 -8.23 15.70 -1.93
N LYS A 293 -6.97 15.23 -1.92
CA LYS A 293 -6.25 14.92 -3.17
C LYS A 293 -6.99 13.92 -4.06
N SER A 294 -7.44 12.80 -3.49
CA SER A 294 -8.21 11.77 -4.22
C SER A 294 -9.58 12.30 -4.66
N THR A 295 -10.21 13.13 -3.85
CA THR A 295 -11.47 13.82 -4.18
C THR A 295 -11.29 14.72 -5.40
N LEU A 296 -10.22 15.49 -5.43
CA LEU A 296 -9.90 16.37 -6.55
C LEU A 296 -9.63 15.57 -7.83
N LEU A 297 -8.87 14.47 -7.75
CA LEU A 297 -8.66 13.55 -8.88
C LEU A 297 -9.97 12.88 -9.33
N GLY A 298 -10.85 12.53 -8.39
CA GLY A 298 -12.18 11.99 -8.68
C GLY A 298 -13.07 12.97 -9.45
N LEU A 299 -12.93 14.29 -9.25
CA LEU A 299 -13.62 15.29 -10.06
C LEU A 299 -13.12 15.28 -11.51
N ILE A 300 -11.81 15.10 -11.73
CA ILE A 300 -11.21 15.02 -13.08
C ILE A 300 -11.72 13.76 -13.79
N PHE A 301 -11.68 12.63 -13.09
CA PHE A 301 -12.09 11.35 -13.65
C PHE A 301 -13.61 11.21 -13.84
N GLY A 302 -14.38 12.05 -13.13
CA GLY A 302 -15.84 12.11 -13.23
C GLY A 302 -16.57 11.09 -12.35
N ASP A 303 -15.88 10.40 -11.45
CA ASP A 303 -16.48 9.43 -10.53
C ASP A 303 -17.04 10.08 -9.25
N HIS A 304 -16.64 11.32 -8.97
CA HIS A 304 -17.13 12.00 -7.79
C HIS A 304 -18.56 12.54 -8.01
N PRO A 305 -19.53 12.27 -7.10
CA PRO A 305 -20.93 12.69 -7.29
C PRO A 305 -21.08 14.21 -7.50
N GLN A 306 -20.25 15.01 -6.85
CA GLN A 306 -20.28 16.47 -6.96
C GLN A 306 -19.57 17.03 -8.22
N CYS A 307 -19.15 16.20 -9.15
CA CYS A 307 -18.58 16.67 -10.42
C CYS A 307 -19.61 17.46 -11.26
N TYR A 308 -20.90 17.18 -11.10
CA TYR A 308 -21.98 17.88 -11.82
C TYR A 308 -22.46 19.16 -11.14
N SER A 309 -22.16 19.35 -9.87
CA SER A 309 -22.48 20.58 -9.13
C SER A 309 -21.37 21.63 -9.21
N ASN A 310 -20.24 21.29 -9.82
CA ASN A 310 -19.08 22.17 -10.01
C ASN A 310 -18.97 22.63 -11.47
N ASP A 311 -18.39 23.80 -11.69
CA ASP A 311 -18.09 24.30 -13.04
C ASP A 311 -16.76 23.68 -13.52
N ILE A 312 -16.89 22.53 -14.17
CA ILE A 312 -15.77 21.72 -14.66
C ILE A 312 -15.79 21.65 -16.18
N HIS A 313 -14.64 21.87 -16.80
CA HIS A 313 -14.40 21.62 -18.20
C HIS A 313 -13.31 20.56 -18.37
N ILE A 314 -13.55 19.59 -19.25
CA ILE A 314 -12.61 18.51 -19.58
C ILE A 314 -12.49 18.43 -21.09
N PHE A 315 -11.26 18.45 -21.59
CA PHE A 315 -10.96 18.47 -23.03
C PHE A 315 -11.71 19.61 -23.77
N GLY A 316 -11.79 20.79 -23.16
CA GLY A 316 -12.48 21.95 -23.69
C GLY A 316 -14.01 21.93 -23.58
N LYS A 317 -14.63 20.85 -23.09
CA LYS A 317 -16.08 20.70 -22.96
C LYS A 317 -16.54 20.85 -21.52
N LYS A 318 -17.61 21.61 -21.30
CA LYS A 318 -18.22 21.74 -19.97
C LYS A 318 -18.91 20.45 -19.55
N ARG A 319 -18.70 20.00 -18.32
CA ARG A 319 -19.41 18.84 -17.75
C ARG A 319 -20.91 19.10 -17.66
N GLY A 320 -21.71 18.09 -18.06
CA GLY A 320 -23.16 18.18 -18.08
C GLY A 320 -23.73 18.90 -19.31
N SER A 321 -22.92 19.13 -20.35
CA SER A 321 -23.38 19.71 -21.62
C SER A 321 -23.92 18.69 -22.63
N GLY A 322 -24.04 17.42 -22.22
CA GLY A 322 -24.57 16.31 -23.05
C GLY A 322 -23.54 15.23 -23.39
N GLU A 323 -22.28 15.39 -22.93
CA GLU A 323 -21.25 14.37 -23.03
C GLU A 323 -21.54 13.18 -22.10
N THR A 324 -21.15 11.98 -22.53
CA THR A 324 -21.23 10.78 -21.71
C THR A 324 -19.94 10.66 -20.88
N ILE A 325 -20.03 10.00 -19.73
CA ILE A 325 -18.86 9.69 -18.90
C ILE A 325 -17.83 8.84 -19.67
N TRP A 326 -18.30 7.99 -20.56
CA TRP A 326 -17.45 7.10 -21.37
C TRP A 326 -16.61 7.87 -22.39
N GLU A 327 -17.15 8.94 -22.98
CA GLU A 327 -16.40 9.83 -23.88
C GLU A 327 -15.21 10.50 -23.18
N ILE A 328 -15.29 10.69 -21.89
CA ILE A 328 -14.21 11.25 -21.09
C ILE A 328 -13.24 10.14 -20.66
N LYS A 329 -13.76 9.08 -20.05
CA LYS A 329 -12.93 8.01 -19.47
C LYS A 329 -12.06 7.29 -20.50
N GLN A 330 -12.52 7.13 -21.75
CA GLN A 330 -11.68 6.54 -22.80
C GLN A 330 -10.37 7.28 -23.08
N HIS A 331 -10.23 8.51 -22.61
CA HIS A 331 -9.06 9.35 -22.81
C HIS A 331 -8.23 9.57 -21.53
N ILE A 332 -8.68 9.01 -20.40
CA ILE A 332 -8.02 9.16 -19.10
C ILE A 332 -7.61 7.78 -18.58
N GLY A 333 -6.31 7.58 -18.34
CA GLY A 333 -5.81 6.45 -17.59
C GLY A 333 -5.67 6.81 -16.11
N MET A 334 -6.14 5.95 -15.21
CA MET A 334 -6.01 6.14 -13.76
C MET A 334 -5.32 4.94 -13.12
N VAL A 335 -4.38 5.21 -12.24
CA VAL A 335 -3.73 4.22 -11.38
C VAL A 335 -3.85 4.67 -9.94
N SER A 336 -4.39 3.82 -9.07
CA SER A 336 -4.50 4.09 -7.64
C SER A 336 -4.44 2.81 -6.81
N SER A 337 -4.02 2.92 -5.56
CA SER A 337 -4.06 1.80 -4.61
C SER A 337 -5.49 1.32 -4.33
N ALA A 338 -6.49 2.20 -4.41
CA ALA A 338 -7.90 1.84 -4.26
C ALA A 338 -8.39 0.91 -5.38
N LEU A 339 -7.90 1.06 -6.61
CA LEU A 339 -8.23 0.15 -7.70
C LEU A 339 -7.77 -1.28 -7.43
N HIS A 340 -6.60 -1.44 -6.80
CA HIS A 340 -6.11 -2.76 -6.41
C HIS A 340 -7.06 -3.46 -5.42
N LEU A 341 -7.56 -2.73 -4.43
CA LEU A 341 -8.52 -3.25 -3.45
C LEU A 341 -9.90 -3.56 -4.06
N GLN A 342 -10.30 -2.83 -5.09
CA GLN A 342 -11.56 -3.05 -5.82
C GLN A 342 -11.47 -4.20 -6.82
N TYR A 343 -10.26 -4.60 -7.23
CA TYR A 343 -10.05 -5.65 -8.21
C TYR A 343 -10.19 -7.04 -7.57
N ARG A 344 -11.42 -7.45 -7.30
CA ARG A 344 -11.76 -8.72 -6.62
C ARG A 344 -11.95 -9.90 -7.58
N VAL A 345 -11.59 -9.74 -8.84
CA VAL A 345 -11.72 -10.78 -9.87
C VAL A 345 -10.42 -11.56 -9.95
N ASN A 346 -10.48 -12.87 -9.78
CA ASN A 346 -9.30 -13.73 -9.96
C ASN A 346 -9.00 -13.88 -11.45
N CYS A 347 -7.95 -13.21 -11.92
CA CYS A 347 -7.53 -13.22 -13.31
C CYS A 347 -6.00 -12.99 -13.42
N SER A 348 -5.44 -13.39 -14.55
CA SER A 348 -4.02 -13.20 -14.81
C SER A 348 -3.65 -11.72 -15.00
N ALA A 349 -2.40 -11.36 -14.78
CA ALA A 349 -1.90 -10.00 -15.02
C ALA A 349 -2.19 -9.51 -16.46
N LEU A 350 -2.12 -10.39 -17.45
CA LEU A 350 -2.48 -10.06 -18.81
C LEU A 350 -3.96 -9.69 -18.97
N GLU A 351 -4.85 -10.41 -18.30
CA GLU A 351 -6.29 -10.11 -18.31
C GLU A 351 -6.60 -8.80 -17.59
N VAL A 352 -5.91 -8.50 -16.48
CA VAL A 352 -5.99 -7.19 -15.83
C VAL A 352 -5.61 -6.06 -16.80
N ILE A 353 -4.48 -6.23 -17.49
CA ILE A 353 -4.03 -5.23 -18.47
C ILE A 353 -5.04 -5.10 -19.63
N LEU A 354 -5.57 -6.21 -20.12
CA LEU A 354 -6.53 -6.22 -21.22
C LEU A 354 -7.87 -5.62 -20.83
N SER A 355 -8.31 -5.79 -19.57
CA SER A 355 -9.57 -5.22 -19.08
C SER A 355 -9.61 -3.69 -19.16
N GLY A 356 -8.46 -3.03 -19.04
CA GLY A 356 -8.34 -1.59 -19.22
C GLY A 356 -8.75 -1.05 -20.60
N PHE A 357 -8.81 -1.91 -21.65
CA PHE A 357 -9.37 -1.51 -22.95
C PHE A 357 -10.89 -1.48 -22.97
N TYR A 358 -11.52 -2.04 -21.96
CA TYR A 358 -12.97 -2.18 -21.85
C TYR A 358 -13.53 -1.39 -20.68
N ASP A 359 -12.66 -0.64 -19.98
CA ASP A 359 -13.00 0.15 -18.78
C ASP A 359 -13.79 -0.69 -17.75
N SER A 360 -13.30 -1.92 -17.51
CA SER A 360 -13.95 -2.90 -16.64
C SER A 360 -12.99 -3.50 -15.63
N ILE A 361 -13.50 -3.82 -14.45
CA ILE A 361 -12.82 -4.64 -13.46
C ILE A 361 -13.04 -6.11 -13.85
N GLY A 362 -11.99 -6.73 -14.41
CA GLY A 362 -12.07 -8.07 -15.00
C GLY A 362 -12.33 -8.09 -16.51
N LEU A 363 -11.88 -9.17 -17.15
CA LEU A 363 -12.02 -9.36 -18.61
C LEU A 363 -13.24 -10.22 -18.92
N TYR A 364 -14.35 -9.57 -19.31
CA TYR A 364 -15.60 -10.24 -19.64
C TYR A 364 -15.85 -10.44 -21.14
N SER A 365 -14.96 -9.88 -21.99
CA SER A 365 -15.04 -9.98 -23.44
C SER A 365 -13.76 -10.55 -24.01
N GLN A 366 -13.85 -11.38 -25.05
CA GLN A 366 -12.66 -11.89 -25.74
C GLN A 366 -11.95 -10.74 -26.46
N PRO A 367 -10.66 -10.47 -26.16
CA PRO A 367 -9.91 -9.43 -26.83
C PRO A 367 -9.71 -9.79 -28.30
N SER A 368 -9.94 -8.83 -29.21
CA SER A 368 -9.64 -9.03 -30.62
C SER A 368 -8.15 -9.30 -30.82
N LYS A 369 -7.78 -10.15 -31.81
CA LYS A 369 -6.38 -10.52 -32.08
C LYS A 369 -5.44 -9.30 -32.21
N LYS A 370 -5.91 -8.16 -32.74
CA LYS A 370 -5.16 -6.90 -32.80
C LYS A 370 -4.82 -6.32 -31.43
N LYS A 371 -5.71 -6.43 -30.44
CA LYS A 371 -5.48 -5.91 -29.07
C LYS A 371 -4.56 -6.82 -28.25
N SER A 372 -4.52 -8.12 -28.53
CA SER A 372 -3.64 -9.07 -27.85
C SER A 372 -2.19 -9.04 -28.36
N THR A 373 -1.95 -8.66 -29.62
CA THR A 373 -0.62 -8.65 -30.23
C THR A 373 0.18 -7.39 -29.91
N SER A 374 -0.48 -6.25 -29.76
CA SER A 374 0.20 -4.99 -29.41
C SER A 374 0.79 -4.95 -27.99
N ARG A 375 0.54 -5.98 -27.16
CA ARG A 375 1.01 -6.07 -25.77
C ARG A 375 1.90 -7.28 -25.45
N LYS A 376 2.16 -8.16 -26.42
CA LYS A 376 3.22 -9.20 -26.28
C LYS A 376 4.61 -8.65 -26.57
N SER A 377 4.71 -7.43 -27.07
CA SER A 377 5.96 -6.75 -27.43
C SER A 377 6.28 -5.55 -26.50
N GLY A 378 5.60 -5.42 -25.36
CA GLY A 378 5.88 -4.36 -24.38
C GLY A 378 6.11 -4.92 -23.00
#